data_e465667374e6ede7ba61530ee4caf736
#
_entry.id   e465667374e6ede7ba61530ee4caf736
#
_cell.length_a   1.000
_cell.length_b   1.000
_cell.length_c   1.000
_cell.angle_alpha   90.00
_cell.angle_beta   90.00
_cell.angle_gamma   90.00
#
_symmetry.space_group_name_H-M   'P 1'
#
loop_
_entity.id
_entity.type
_entity.pdbx_description
1 polymer ?
#
loop_
_entity_poly.entity_id
_entity_poly.type
_entity_poly.pdbx_seq_one_letter_code
_entity_poly.pdbx_strand_id
1 'polypeptide(L)'
;MTSGNFAMIPVASIIVDREGRQRRELTGIEELAASIAARGLINPITIDRNRVLIAGERRLTAIKSLGLPEVAVQFIEDLPLTERKLIELEENVRRKDLEWKDYVTSVAEIHRIQSEAHENWTAEKTAEFINMSPQHVSSVLLVNRNLDHDLVKTADKFSVARNVAMRYEERQEAAGKRDLDVILSQSLGLPASEQGEPEAAPSRPPLRAEIRHGEFQTLLPSLALPPFNFIHCDFPYGVGAGDKSGQSAAKITGSYADTPDIYFELLKQFCLLTPIIAAESAHLMFWFSMDYYDVTRKILAEAGWKTLVRPLIWHKSDNAGILPDKDRGPRQTYETALFGVRGDRKIVRAVANSFSGPTAREHHTSEKPRPMLEHFFRMFVDDTTRLLDPTAGSGNAVRVASELGADYALGVERDADFAARADANINSSSEADGTL
;
A
#
# COMPACT_ATOMS: atom_id res chain seq x y z
N MET A 1 -3.43 -45.18 20.78
CA MET A 1 -3.91 -44.59 22.04
C MET A 1 -2.68 -44.35 22.90
N THR A 2 -2.10 -43.19 22.84
CA THR A 2 -0.99 -42.80 23.70
C THR A 2 -1.55 -42.51 25.08
N SER A 3 -1.17 -43.30 26.09
CA SER A 3 -1.47 -43.02 27.49
C SER A 3 -0.73 -41.76 27.93
N GLY A 4 -1.37 -40.61 27.74
CA GLY A 4 -0.87 -39.34 28.25
C GLY A 4 -0.83 -39.39 29.79
N ASN A 5 0.29 -39.01 30.41
CA ASN A 5 0.43 -38.83 31.83
C ASN A 5 -0.44 -37.66 32.30
N PHE A 6 -1.70 -37.93 32.64
CA PHE A 6 -2.62 -36.94 33.20
C PHE A 6 -2.61 -37.05 34.74
N ALA A 7 -2.53 -35.91 35.41
CA ALA A 7 -2.68 -35.81 36.84
C ALA A 7 -4.02 -35.16 37.18
N MET A 8 -4.72 -35.69 38.21
CA MET A 8 -5.86 -35.00 38.82
C MET A 8 -5.36 -34.02 39.85
N ILE A 9 -5.70 -32.77 39.75
CA ILE A 9 -5.28 -31.69 40.62
C ILE A 9 -6.47 -30.88 41.13
N PRO A 10 -6.46 -30.49 42.43
CA PRO A 10 -7.52 -29.62 42.96
C PRO A 10 -7.62 -28.31 42.14
N VAL A 11 -8.82 -27.97 41.68
CA VAL A 11 -9.09 -26.78 40.89
C VAL A 11 -8.63 -25.51 41.63
N ALA A 12 -8.78 -25.46 42.93
CA ALA A 12 -8.36 -24.35 43.76
C ALA A 12 -6.84 -24.11 43.81
N SER A 13 -6.04 -25.13 43.47
CA SER A 13 -4.58 -25.04 43.48
C SER A 13 -3.99 -24.48 42.19
N ILE A 14 -4.81 -24.25 41.14
CA ILE A 14 -4.33 -23.74 39.87
C ILE A 14 -4.24 -22.22 39.90
N ILE A 15 -3.06 -21.71 39.65
CA ILE A 15 -2.74 -20.29 39.62
C ILE A 15 -3.03 -19.77 38.21
N VAL A 16 -3.87 -18.73 38.10
CA VAL A 16 -4.08 -17.99 36.84
C VAL A 16 -3.35 -16.67 36.97
N ASP A 17 -2.25 -16.51 36.25
CA ASP A 17 -1.54 -15.24 36.18
C ASP A 17 -2.40 -14.24 35.42
N ARG A 18 -2.80 -13.15 36.08
CA ARG A 18 -3.66 -12.09 35.55
C ARG A 18 -2.89 -10.86 35.10
N GLU A 19 -1.63 -10.69 35.46
CA GLU A 19 -0.86 -9.48 35.09
C GLU A 19 -0.46 -9.44 33.62
N GLY A 20 -0.30 -10.61 32.96
CA GLY A 20 -0.02 -10.72 31.53
C GLY A 20 -1.25 -10.99 30.63
N ARG A 21 -2.44 -11.27 31.22
CA ARG A 21 -3.63 -11.69 30.47
C ARG A 21 -4.71 -10.61 30.53
N GLN A 22 -4.89 -9.87 29.43
CA GLN A 22 -6.02 -8.93 29.34
C GLN A 22 -7.34 -9.69 29.23
N ARG A 23 -8.32 -9.28 30.07
CA ARG A 23 -9.69 -9.75 30.05
C ARG A 23 -10.28 -9.65 28.64
N ARG A 24 -10.43 -10.78 27.95
CA ARG A 24 -11.50 -10.94 26.96
C ARG A 24 -12.68 -11.55 27.71
N GLU A 25 -13.89 -11.07 27.46
CA GLU A 25 -15.08 -11.78 27.85
C GLU A 25 -15.00 -13.20 27.28
N LEU A 26 -14.96 -14.19 28.16
CA LEU A 26 -14.91 -15.60 27.77
C LEU A 26 -16.33 -15.97 27.32
N THR A 27 -16.60 -15.97 26.01
CA THR A 27 -17.90 -16.34 25.43
C THR A 27 -18.07 -17.86 25.35
N GLY A 28 -19.33 -18.35 25.45
CA GLY A 28 -19.65 -19.77 25.29
C GLY A 28 -19.19 -20.66 26.45
N ILE A 29 -19.06 -20.13 27.68
CA ILE A 29 -18.67 -20.92 28.86
C ILE A 29 -19.78 -21.85 29.30
N GLU A 30 -21.05 -21.44 29.20
CA GLU A 30 -22.20 -22.25 29.59
C GLU A 30 -22.36 -23.49 28.70
N GLU A 31 -22.23 -23.32 27.39
CA GLU A 31 -22.25 -24.45 26.43
C GLU A 31 -21.10 -25.44 26.67
N LEU A 32 -19.90 -24.92 26.94
CA LEU A 32 -18.74 -25.72 27.26
C LEU A 32 -18.92 -26.45 28.59
N ALA A 33 -19.47 -25.81 29.60
CA ALA A 33 -19.78 -26.42 30.89
C ALA A 33 -20.81 -27.56 30.73
N ALA A 34 -21.88 -27.34 29.96
CA ALA A 34 -22.85 -28.37 29.66
C ALA A 34 -22.20 -29.58 28.92
N SER A 35 -21.29 -29.33 27.99
CA SER A 35 -20.55 -30.37 27.28
C SER A 35 -19.63 -31.16 28.22
N ILE A 36 -18.92 -30.46 29.12
CA ILE A 36 -18.07 -31.11 30.12
C ILE A 36 -18.86 -31.92 31.13
N ALA A 37 -20.03 -31.43 31.57
CA ALA A 37 -20.93 -32.17 32.47
C ALA A 37 -21.45 -33.46 31.83
N ALA A 38 -21.75 -33.46 30.52
CA ALA A 38 -22.34 -34.60 29.81
C ALA A 38 -21.28 -35.65 29.41
N ARG A 39 -20.07 -35.25 29.05
CA ARG A 39 -19.05 -36.11 28.41
C ARG A 39 -17.69 -36.15 29.12
N GLY A 40 -17.54 -35.40 30.19
CA GLY A 40 -16.26 -35.18 30.86
C GLY A 40 -15.33 -34.22 30.09
N LEU A 41 -14.18 -33.97 30.67
CA LEU A 41 -13.14 -33.13 30.06
C LEU A 41 -12.34 -34.00 29.07
N ILE A 42 -12.57 -33.85 27.76
CA ILE A 42 -11.92 -34.61 26.70
C ILE A 42 -10.43 -34.23 26.61
N ASN A 43 -10.14 -32.93 26.61
CA ASN A 43 -8.77 -32.43 26.55
C ASN A 43 -8.39 -31.81 27.89
N PRO A 44 -7.33 -32.26 28.57
CA PRO A 44 -6.89 -31.72 29.84
C PRO A 44 -6.47 -30.23 29.72
N ILE A 45 -6.43 -29.51 30.81
CA ILE A 45 -5.80 -28.18 30.85
C ILE A 45 -4.28 -28.33 31.00
N THR A 46 -3.53 -27.41 30.42
CA THR A 46 -2.06 -27.41 30.48
C THR A 46 -1.58 -26.46 31.56
N ILE A 47 -0.75 -26.95 32.46
CA ILE A 47 -0.12 -26.16 33.55
C ILE A 47 1.40 -26.42 33.56
N ASP A 48 2.15 -25.57 34.22
CA ASP A 48 3.56 -25.84 34.56
C ASP A 48 3.70 -26.59 35.91
N ARG A 49 4.92 -26.97 36.29
CA ARG A 49 5.21 -27.63 37.56
C ARG A 49 4.91 -26.77 38.81
N ASN A 50 4.81 -25.44 38.63
CA ASN A 50 4.39 -24.48 39.67
C ASN A 50 2.87 -24.33 39.74
N ARG A 51 2.12 -25.10 38.95
CA ARG A 51 0.64 -25.05 38.81
C ARG A 51 0.12 -23.77 38.21
N VAL A 52 0.95 -23.02 37.45
CA VAL A 52 0.51 -21.88 36.69
C VAL A 52 -0.20 -22.36 35.41
N LEU A 53 -1.40 -21.84 35.14
CA LEU A 53 -2.16 -22.17 33.95
C LEU A 53 -1.42 -21.69 32.69
N ILE A 54 -1.09 -22.59 31.77
CA ILE A 54 -0.49 -22.25 30.48
C ILE A 54 -1.56 -22.20 29.38
N ALA A 55 -2.43 -23.22 29.30
CA ALA A 55 -3.51 -23.22 28.31
C ALA A 55 -4.78 -23.87 28.85
N GLY A 56 -5.94 -23.42 28.37
CA GLY A 56 -7.25 -23.96 28.71
C GLY A 56 -8.07 -23.11 29.70
N GLU A 57 -7.92 -21.80 29.73
CA GLU A 57 -8.64 -20.89 30.62
C GLU A 57 -10.18 -21.03 30.54
N ARG A 58 -10.75 -21.16 29.32
CA ARG A 58 -12.19 -21.40 29.13
C ARG A 58 -12.64 -22.71 29.77
N ARG A 59 -11.83 -23.78 29.64
CA ARG A 59 -12.11 -25.09 30.28
C ARG A 59 -12.04 -25.00 31.79
N LEU A 60 -11.01 -24.32 32.32
CA LEU A 60 -10.89 -24.08 33.77
C LEU A 60 -12.07 -23.27 34.30
N THR A 61 -12.50 -22.24 33.58
CA THR A 61 -13.66 -21.42 33.96
C THR A 61 -14.95 -22.24 33.97
N ALA A 62 -15.17 -23.04 32.92
CA ALA A 62 -16.33 -23.96 32.85
C ALA A 62 -16.30 -25.00 33.98
N ILE A 63 -15.15 -25.55 34.33
CA ILE A 63 -15.00 -26.49 35.44
C ILE A 63 -15.30 -25.83 36.79
N LYS A 64 -14.83 -24.58 36.98
CA LYS A 64 -15.15 -23.79 38.18
C LYS A 64 -16.65 -23.50 38.29
N SER A 65 -17.34 -23.20 37.19
CA SER A 65 -18.79 -22.98 37.19
C SER A 65 -19.60 -24.23 37.52
N LEU A 66 -19.05 -25.42 37.20
CA LEU A 66 -19.65 -26.71 37.56
C LEU A 66 -19.35 -27.14 39.00
N GLY A 67 -18.53 -26.39 39.75
CA GLY A 67 -18.17 -26.72 41.13
C GLY A 67 -17.36 -28.01 41.28
N LEU A 68 -16.69 -28.45 40.23
CA LEU A 68 -15.87 -29.66 40.29
C LEU A 68 -14.62 -29.44 41.16
N PRO A 69 -14.31 -30.34 42.12
CA PRO A 69 -13.19 -30.15 43.07
C PRO A 69 -11.81 -30.37 42.42
N GLU A 70 -11.74 -31.23 41.43
CA GLU A 70 -10.51 -31.63 40.75
C GLU A 70 -10.67 -31.54 39.23
N VAL A 71 -9.53 -31.39 38.54
CA VAL A 71 -9.46 -31.35 37.08
C VAL A 71 -8.29 -32.15 36.55
N ALA A 72 -8.47 -32.80 35.42
CA ALA A 72 -7.38 -33.44 34.69
C ALA A 72 -6.45 -32.38 34.10
N VAL A 73 -5.16 -32.49 34.43
CA VAL A 73 -4.13 -31.57 33.92
C VAL A 73 -3.02 -32.34 33.23
N GLN A 74 -2.35 -31.66 32.32
CA GLN A 74 -1.12 -32.09 31.67
C GLN A 74 -0.03 -31.06 31.96
N PHE A 75 1.15 -31.53 32.30
CA PHE A 75 2.28 -30.65 32.54
C PHE A 75 2.96 -30.28 31.23
N ILE A 76 3.25 -29.00 31.00
CA ILE A 76 3.88 -28.52 29.76
C ILE A 76 5.24 -29.19 29.53
N GLU A 77 5.96 -29.50 30.60
CA GLU A 77 7.26 -30.14 30.54
C GLU A 77 7.19 -31.61 30.06
N ASP A 78 6.05 -32.25 30.15
CA ASP A 78 5.83 -33.62 29.69
C ASP A 78 5.38 -33.68 28.21
N LEU A 79 5.11 -32.54 27.57
CA LEU A 79 4.75 -32.45 26.17
C LEU A 79 5.95 -32.56 25.23
N PRO A 80 5.79 -33.08 24.02
CA PRO A 80 6.78 -32.97 22.95
C PRO A 80 7.17 -31.51 22.69
N LEU A 81 8.42 -31.30 22.27
CA LEU A 81 8.95 -29.94 22.02
C LEU A 81 8.11 -29.16 21.03
N THR A 82 7.57 -29.83 20.01
CA THR A 82 6.68 -29.23 19.00
C THR A 82 5.37 -28.73 19.61
N GLU A 83 4.76 -29.51 20.52
CA GLU A 83 3.52 -29.09 21.19
C GLU A 83 3.76 -27.93 22.15
N ARG A 84 4.89 -27.95 22.90
CA ARG A 84 5.27 -26.80 23.73
C ARG A 84 5.44 -25.54 22.92
N LYS A 85 6.10 -25.65 21.76
CA LYS A 85 6.31 -24.53 20.84
C LYS A 85 4.99 -23.98 20.29
N LEU A 86 4.04 -24.85 19.94
CA LEU A 86 2.70 -24.42 19.50
C LEU A 86 1.96 -23.64 20.60
N ILE A 87 1.99 -24.12 21.84
CA ILE A 87 1.34 -23.43 22.97
C ILE A 87 1.94 -22.05 23.20
N GLU A 88 3.27 -21.93 23.15
CA GLU A 88 3.98 -20.66 23.23
C GLU A 88 3.58 -19.70 22.12
N LEU A 89 3.57 -20.18 20.88
CA LEU A 89 3.21 -19.38 19.71
C LEU A 89 1.73 -18.92 19.74
N GLU A 90 0.81 -19.80 20.17
CA GLU A 90 -0.59 -19.44 20.35
C GLU A 90 -0.79 -18.35 21.41
N GLU A 91 -0.03 -18.41 22.50
CA GLU A 91 -0.06 -17.37 23.53
C GLU A 91 0.44 -16.05 22.94
N ASN A 92 1.58 -16.06 22.26
CA ASN A 92 2.17 -14.89 21.63
C ASN A 92 1.20 -14.22 20.64
N VAL A 93 0.57 -14.99 19.76
CA VAL A 93 -0.41 -14.47 18.79
C VAL A 93 -1.60 -13.77 19.45
N ARG A 94 -1.93 -14.11 20.70
CA ARG A 94 -3.02 -13.50 21.46
C ARG A 94 -2.63 -12.24 22.23
N ARG A 95 -1.33 -11.90 22.30
CA ARG A 95 -0.86 -10.68 22.96
C ARG A 95 -1.19 -9.45 22.14
N LYS A 96 -1.64 -8.39 22.81
CA LYS A 96 -1.99 -7.12 22.15
C LYS A 96 -0.79 -6.22 21.87
N ASP A 97 0.28 -6.41 22.62
CA ASP A 97 1.51 -5.63 22.58
C ASP A 97 2.60 -6.27 21.69
N LEU A 98 2.25 -7.38 21.00
CA LEU A 98 3.17 -8.04 20.09
C LEU A 98 3.41 -7.17 18.86
N GLU A 99 4.66 -6.92 18.52
CA GLU A 99 5.01 -6.25 17.29
C GLU A 99 4.50 -7.03 16.08
N TRP A 100 4.10 -6.33 15.03
CA TRP A 100 3.49 -6.98 13.87
C TRP A 100 4.41 -8.01 13.19
N LYS A 101 5.73 -7.80 13.22
CA LYS A 101 6.71 -8.76 12.66
C LYS A 101 6.76 -10.06 13.45
N ASP A 102 6.80 -9.96 14.77
CA ASP A 102 6.79 -11.12 15.67
C ASP A 102 5.45 -11.86 15.56
N TYR A 103 4.35 -11.12 15.40
CA TYR A 103 3.04 -11.69 15.13
C TYR A 103 3.03 -12.51 13.83
N VAL A 104 3.53 -11.91 12.72
CA VAL A 104 3.62 -12.56 11.41
C VAL A 104 4.45 -13.83 11.48
N THR A 105 5.63 -13.76 12.10
CA THR A 105 6.54 -14.89 12.27
C THR A 105 5.91 -16.00 13.12
N SER A 106 5.21 -15.64 14.21
CA SER A 106 4.53 -16.61 15.08
C SER A 106 3.40 -17.36 14.36
N VAL A 107 2.57 -16.68 13.60
CA VAL A 107 1.48 -17.31 12.83
C VAL A 107 2.04 -18.19 11.71
N ALA A 108 3.08 -17.74 11.01
CA ALA A 108 3.72 -18.52 9.95
C ALA A 108 4.38 -19.80 10.51
N GLU A 109 4.99 -19.73 11.68
CA GLU A 109 5.59 -20.88 12.34
C GLU A 109 4.55 -21.88 12.83
N ILE A 110 3.39 -21.42 13.34
CA ILE A 110 2.25 -22.29 13.64
C ILE A 110 1.79 -23.02 12.35
N HIS A 111 1.64 -22.28 11.25
CA HIS A 111 1.25 -22.86 9.98
C HIS A 111 2.24 -23.91 9.49
N ARG A 112 3.54 -23.63 9.58
CA ARG A 112 4.63 -24.55 9.20
C ARG A 112 4.58 -25.84 10.01
N ILE A 113 4.55 -25.75 11.35
CA ILE A 113 4.51 -26.91 12.26
C ILE A 113 3.30 -27.78 11.98
N GLN A 114 2.14 -27.16 11.80
CA GLN A 114 0.90 -27.90 11.52
C GLN A 114 0.90 -28.52 10.12
N SER A 115 1.49 -27.86 9.13
CA SER A 115 1.61 -28.40 7.77
C SER A 115 2.58 -29.59 7.70
N GLU A 116 3.60 -29.63 8.53
CA GLU A 116 4.52 -30.77 8.65
C GLU A 116 3.89 -31.97 9.38
N ALA A 117 2.99 -31.70 10.33
CA ALA A 117 2.33 -32.74 11.14
C ALA A 117 1.08 -33.34 10.45
N HIS A 118 0.45 -32.63 9.52
CA HIS A 118 -0.83 -33.00 8.95
C HIS A 118 -0.84 -32.85 7.42
N GLU A 119 -1.18 -33.90 6.70
CA GLU A 119 -1.40 -33.84 5.26
C GLU A 119 -2.59 -32.89 4.93
N ASN A 120 -2.45 -32.11 3.87
CA ASN A 120 -3.46 -31.14 3.41
C ASN A 120 -3.83 -30.06 4.45
N TRP A 121 -2.85 -29.59 5.23
CA TRP A 121 -3.05 -28.44 6.08
C TRP A 121 -3.11 -27.15 5.25
N THR A 122 -4.14 -26.31 5.45
CA THR A 122 -4.38 -25.10 4.67
C THR A 122 -4.36 -23.87 5.57
N ALA A 123 -4.33 -22.68 4.94
CA ALA A 123 -4.43 -21.41 5.66
C ALA A 123 -5.75 -21.28 6.42
N GLU A 124 -6.85 -21.87 5.89
CA GLU A 124 -8.16 -21.92 6.56
C GLU A 124 -8.10 -22.74 7.86
N LYS A 125 -7.42 -23.88 7.84
CA LYS A 125 -7.24 -24.71 9.04
C LYS A 125 -6.37 -23.99 10.09
N THR A 126 -5.34 -23.26 9.66
CA THR A 126 -4.56 -22.42 10.57
C THR A 126 -5.43 -21.32 11.16
N ALA A 127 -6.26 -20.67 10.35
CA ALA A 127 -7.18 -19.62 10.80
C ALA A 127 -8.18 -20.13 11.84
N GLU A 128 -8.77 -21.30 11.61
CA GLU A 128 -9.62 -21.98 12.58
C GLU A 128 -8.88 -22.31 13.88
N PHE A 129 -7.66 -22.83 13.77
CA PHE A 129 -6.82 -23.21 14.90
C PHE A 129 -6.51 -22.02 15.81
N ILE A 130 -6.14 -20.84 15.24
CA ILE A 130 -5.81 -19.65 16.02
C ILE A 130 -7.01 -18.70 16.25
N ASN A 131 -8.20 -19.09 15.76
CA ASN A 131 -9.45 -18.29 15.84
C ASN A 131 -9.33 -16.90 15.17
N MET A 132 -8.87 -16.90 13.92
CA MET A 132 -8.75 -15.72 13.05
C MET A 132 -9.52 -15.91 11.74
N SER A 133 -9.65 -14.84 10.92
CA SER A 133 -10.24 -15.00 9.59
C SER A 133 -9.26 -15.63 8.60
N PRO A 134 -9.71 -16.47 7.66
CA PRO A 134 -8.85 -17.05 6.61
C PRO A 134 -8.12 -16.00 5.79
N GLN A 135 -8.80 -14.88 5.44
CA GLN A 135 -8.20 -13.78 4.70
C GLN A 135 -7.05 -13.12 5.46
N HIS A 136 -7.20 -13.01 6.79
CA HIS A 136 -6.13 -12.44 7.62
C HIS A 136 -4.91 -13.36 7.65
N VAL A 137 -5.10 -14.67 7.87
CA VAL A 137 -4.01 -15.65 7.87
C VAL A 137 -3.31 -15.70 6.51
N SER A 138 -4.06 -15.72 5.40
CA SER A 138 -3.49 -15.66 4.06
C SER A 138 -2.63 -14.40 3.85
N SER A 139 -3.09 -13.25 4.35
CA SER A 139 -2.33 -12.00 4.32
C SER A 139 -1.05 -12.06 5.17
N VAL A 140 -1.11 -12.72 6.33
CA VAL A 140 0.06 -12.91 7.21
C VAL A 140 1.10 -13.81 6.54
N LEU A 141 0.67 -14.92 5.95
CA LEU A 141 1.57 -15.85 5.24
C LEU A 141 2.21 -15.19 4.01
N LEU A 142 1.44 -14.34 3.29
CA LEU A 142 1.96 -13.52 2.19
C LEU A 142 3.08 -12.60 2.66
N VAL A 143 2.86 -11.84 3.75
CA VAL A 143 3.87 -10.94 4.31
C VAL A 143 5.08 -11.73 4.79
N ASN A 144 4.88 -12.89 5.43
CA ASN A 144 5.98 -13.73 5.91
C ASN A 144 6.90 -14.21 4.77
N ARG A 145 6.34 -14.61 3.63
CA ARG A 145 7.14 -15.02 2.46
C ARG A 145 8.01 -13.89 1.91
N ASN A 146 7.61 -12.64 2.15
CA ASN A 146 8.26 -11.45 1.61
C ASN A 146 8.95 -10.61 2.71
N LEU A 147 9.22 -11.17 3.92
CA LEU A 147 9.83 -10.41 5.03
C LEU A 147 11.24 -9.90 4.73
N ASP A 148 11.97 -10.56 3.84
CA ASP A 148 13.33 -10.17 3.44
C ASP A 148 13.34 -9.01 2.44
N HIS A 149 12.20 -8.69 1.82
CA HIS A 149 12.08 -7.57 0.91
C HIS A 149 12.23 -6.24 1.67
N ASP A 150 13.11 -5.35 1.24
CA ASP A 150 13.52 -4.14 1.97
C ASP A 150 12.33 -3.27 2.41
N LEU A 151 11.36 -3.03 1.52
CA LEU A 151 10.19 -2.21 1.84
C LEU A 151 9.19 -2.92 2.78
N VAL A 152 9.14 -4.24 2.78
CA VAL A 152 8.36 -5.02 3.76
C VAL A 152 9.05 -4.97 5.11
N LYS A 153 10.37 -5.18 5.11
CA LYS A 153 11.22 -5.18 6.31
C LYS A 153 11.23 -3.84 7.03
N THR A 154 11.18 -2.73 6.29
CA THR A 154 11.20 -1.36 6.84
C THR A 154 9.80 -0.80 7.12
N ALA A 155 8.72 -1.53 6.80
CA ALA A 155 7.37 -1.07 7.03
C ALA A 155 7.09 -0.84 8.54
N ASP A 156 6.47 0.28 8.84
CA ASP A 156 6.09 0.66 10.21
C ASP A 156 4.82 -0.07 10.72
N LYS A 157 4.02 -0.64 9.80
CA LYS A 157 2.75 -1.31 10.13
C LYS A 157 2.50 -2.51 9.23
N PHE A 158 1.83 -3.52 9.77
CA PHE A 158 1.40 -4.71 9.01
C PHE A 158 0.60 -4.38 7.74
N SER A 159 -0.28 -3.38 7.77
CA SER A 159 -1.08 -3.00 6.59
C SER A 159 -0.22 -2.47 5.44
N VAL A 160 0.87 -1.75 5.74
CA VAL A 160 1.85 -1.28 4.75
C VAL A 160 2.62 -2.47 4.19
N ALA A 161 3.19 -3.31 5.08
CA ALA A 161 3.92 -4.51 4.69
C ALA A 161 3.09 -5.42 3.77
N ARG A 162 1.80 -5.64 4.11
CA ARG A 162 0.88 -6.44 3.30
C ARG A 162 0.69 -5.86 1.89
N ASN A 163 0.47 -4.55 1.79
CA ASN A 163 0.24 -3.92 0.50
C ASN A 163 1.48 -3.96 -0.39
N VAL A 164 2.67 -3.79 0.19
CA VAL A 164 3.94 -3.96 -0.53
C VAL A 164 4.11 -5.40 -1.01
N ALA A 165 3.91 -6.38 -0.12
CA ALA A 165 4.04 -7.80 -0.45
C ALA A 165 3.07 -8.23 -1.58
N MET A 166 1.82 -7.76 -1.54
CA MET A 166 0.82 -8.03 -2.60
C MET A 166 1.30 -7.53 -3.96
N ARG A 167 1.79 -6.28 -4.03
CA ARG A 167 2.28 -5.70 -5.28
C ARG A 167 3.53 -6.41 -5.80
N TYR A 168 4.40 -6.80 -4.90
CA TYR A 168 5.61 -7.55 -5.28
C TYR A 168 5.24 -8.90 -5.92
N GLU A 169 4.31 -9.67 -5.33
CA GLU A 169 3.85 -10.93 -5.91
C GLU A 169 3.11 -10.73 -7.24
N GLU A 170 2.23 -9.71 -7.35
CA GLU A 170 1.57 -9.36 -8.61
C GLU A 170 2.58 -9.11 -9.75
N ARG A 171 3.68 -8.41 -9.41
CA ARG A 171 4.78 -8.17 -10.38
C ARG A 171 5.50 -9.45 -10.77
N GLN A 172 5.81 -10.31 -9.81
CA GLN A 172 6.47 -11.60 -10.08
C GLN A 172 5.59 -12.52 -10.95
N GLU A 173 4.30 -12.58 -10.67
CA GLU A 173 3.35 -13.35 -11.47
C GLU A 173 3.23 -12.79 -12.90
N ALA A 174 3.20 -11.46 -13.05
CA ALA A 174 3.16 -10.82 -14.37
C ALA A 174 4.45 -11.05 -15.16
N ALA A 175 5.61 -11.04 -14.52
CA ALA A 175 6.89 -11.37 -15.14
C ALA A 175 6.92 -12.84 -15.56
N GLY A 176 6.53 -13.77 -14.67
CA GLY A 176 6.50 -15.20 -14.99
C GLY A 176 5.53 -15.56 -16.11
N LYS A 177 4.38 -14.87 -16.23
CA LYS A 177 3.47 -15.05 -17.38
C LYS A 177 4.10 -14.62 -18.69
N ARG A 178 4.82 -13.48 -18.71
CA ARG A 178 5.54 -13.03 -19.92
C ARG A 178 6.60 -14.02 -20.36
N ASP A 179 7.39 -14.53 -19.41
CA ASP A 179 8.42 -15.52 -19.70
C ASP A 179 7.80 -16.82 -20.26
N LEU A 180 6.66 -17.26 -19.70
CA LEU A 180 5.94 -18.42 -20.19
C LEU A 180 5.38 -18.20 -21.61
N ASP A 181 4.80 -17.01 -21.89
CA ASP A 181 4.28 -16.65 -23.20
C ASP A 181 5.41 -16.62 -24.26
N VAL A 182 6.59 -16.12 -23.90
CA VAL A 182 7.79 -16.15 -24.76
C VAL A 182 8.22 -17.59 -25.03
N ILE A 183 8.32 -18.44 -24.00
CA ILE A 183 8.69 -19.85 -24.14
C ILE A 183 7.68 -20.61 -25.00
N LEU A 184 6.38 -20.39 -24.77
CA LEU A 184 5.31 -21.01 -25.54
C LEU A 184 5.32 -20.57 -27.01
N SER A 185 5.52 -19.28 -27.28
CA SER A 185 5.63 -18.73 -28.64
C SER A 185 6.83 -19.33 -29.39
N GLN A 186 7.97 -19.46 -28.71
CA GLN A 186 9.15 -20.11 -29.27
C GLN A 186 8.94 -21.61 -29.53
N SER A 187 8.25 -22.31 -28.61
CA SER A 187 8.01 -23.75 -28.75
C SER A 187 6.95 -24.09 -29.81
N LEU A 188 6.02 -23.18 -30.08
CA LEU A 188 4.96 -23.34 -31.08
C LEU A 188 5.37 -22.79 -32.47
N GLY A 189 6.57 -22.22 -32.63
CA GLY A 189 7.04 -21.67 -33.90
C GLY A 189 6.22 -20.47 -34.39
N LEU A 190 5.48 -19.80 -33.48
CA LEU A 190 4.74 -18.58 -33.79
C LEU A 190 5.77 -17.45 -33.94
N PRO A 191 5.61 -16.52 -34.92
CA PRO A 191 6.46 -15.35 -34.98
C PRO A 191 6.30 -14.60 -33.64
N ALA A 192 7.45 -14.38 -32.96
CA ALA A 192 7.48 -13.49 -31.81
C ALA A 192 6.84 -12.18 -32.29
N SER A 193 5.81 -11.72 -31.56
CA SER A 193 5.36 -10.34 -31.74
C SER A 193 6.62 -9.48 -31.69
N GLU A 194 6.84 -8.62 -32.69
CA GLU A 194 8.00 -7.75 -32.81
C GLU A 194 8.13 -6.83 -31.58
N GLN A 195 8.52 -7.39 -30.48
CA GLN A 195 9.05 -6.67 -29.32
C GLN A 195 10.53 -7.02 -29.33
N GLY A 196 11.33 -6.02 -29.72
CA GLY A 196 12.76 -6.15 -29.99
C GLY A 196 13.47 -6.98 -28.93
N GLU A 197 14.46 -7.76 -29.37
CA GLU A 197 15.41 -8.45 -28.52
C GLU A 197 15.83 -7.51 -27.36
N PRO A 198 15.95 -7.99 -26.14
CA PRO A 198 16.54 -7.20 -25.08
C PRO A 198 17.97 -6.90 -25.49
N GLU A 199 18.19 -5.68 -25.95
CA GLU A 199 19.55 -5.16 -26.18
C GLU A 199 20.35 -5.41 -24.89
N ALA A 200 21.54 -5.98 -25.05
CA ALA A 200 22.41 -6.33 -23.93
C ALA A 200 22.47 -5.16 -22.94
N ALA A 201 22.13 -5.42 -21.70
CA ALA A 201 21.96 -4.43 -20.64
C ALA A 201 23.14 -3.43 -20.67
N PRO A 202 22.89 -2.14 -20.83
CA PRO A 202 23.94 -1.14 -20.73
C PRO A 202 24.53 -1.20 -19.32
N SER A 203 25.85 -1.08 -19.23
CA SER A 203 26.65 -1.12 -18.00
C SER A 203 26.41 0.06 -17.03
N ARG A 204 25.31 0.77 -17.19
CA ARG A 204 24.85 1.86 -16.30
C ARG A 204 23.51 1.44 -15.72
N PRO A 205 23.32 1.52 -14.38
CA PRO A 205 21.99 1.29 -13.82
C PRO A 205 21.01 2.23 -14.54
N PRO A 206 19.83 1.74 -14.97
CA PRO A 206 18.86 2.57 -15.65
C PRO A 206 18.55 3.78 -14.77
N LEU A 207 18.54 4.97 -15.38
CA LEU A 207 18.09 6.19 -14.69
C LEU A 207 16.64 5.93 -14.22
N ARG A 208 16.45 5.90 -12.92
CA ARG A 208 15.12 5.71 -12.32
C ARG A 208 14.17 6.88 -12.60
N ALA A 209 14.70 8.01 -13.05
CA ALA A 209 13.97 9.22 -13.36
C ALA A 209 14.53 9.89 -14.61
N GLU A 210 13.66 10.36 -15.51
CA GLU A 210 14.06 11.15 -16.68
C GLU A 210 12.99 12.18 -17.06
N ILE A 211 13.42 13.26 -17.70
CA ILE A 211 12.56 14.26 -18.33
C ILE A 211 12.78 14.18 -19.84
N ARG A 212 11.69 14.14 -20.60
CA ARG A 212 11.73 14.19 -22.07
C ARG A 212 11.07 15.44 -22.59
N HIS A 213 11.79 16.15 -23.44
CA HIS A 213 11.25 17.31 -24.16
C HIS A 213 10.31 16.88 -25.28
N GLY A 214 9.12 17.43 -25.30
CA GLY A 214 8.13 17.21 -26.35
C GLY A 214 6.69 17.33 -25.85
N GLU A 215 5.74 17.24 -26.77
CA GLU A 215 4.32 17.17 -26.45
C GLU A 215 3.93 15.71 -26.14
N PHE A 216 3.30 15.48 -25.01
CA PHE A 216 2.97 14.12 -24.55
C PHE A 216 2.07 13.37 -25.55
N GLN A 217 1.19 14.08 -26.28
CA GLN A 217 0.27 13.50 -27.26
C GLN A 217 0.99 12.81 -28.41
N THR A 218 2.13 13.35 -28.83
CA THR A 218 2.94 12.85 -29.94
C THR A 218 4.09 11.96 -29.46
N LEU A 219 4.66 12.31 -28.31
CA LEU A 219 5.83 11.63 -27.78
C LEU A 219 5.48 10.27 -27.20
N LEU A 220 4.51 10.17 -26.31
CA LEU A 220 4.21 8.92 -25.59
C LEU A 220 3.84 7.74 -26.49
N PRO A 221 3.05 7.89 -27.56
CA PRO A 221 2.78 6.79 -28.49
C PRO A 221 4.03 6.26 -29.23
N SER A 222 5.05 7.12 -29.40
CA SER A 222 6.29 6.74 -30.08
C SER A 222 7.30 6.01 -29.18
N LEU A 223 7.06 6.00 -27.87
CA LEU A 223 7.93 5.38 -26.90
C LEU A 223 7.50 3.92 -26.64
N ALA A 224 8.38 2.98 -26.91
CA ALA A 224 8.18 1.56 -26.61
C ALA A 224 8.41 1.30 -25.10
N LEU A 225 7.65 1.98 -24.23
CA LEU A 225 7.75 1.84 -22.78
C LEU A 225 6.64 0.95 -22.22
N PRO A 226 6.92 0.14 -21.19
CA PRO A 226 5.88 -0.55 -20.46
C PRO A 226 4.87 0.45 -19.85
N PRO A 227 3.58 0.09 -19.75
CA PRO A 227 2.54 0.98 -19.21
C PRO A 227 2.86 1.46 -17.80
N PHE A 228 2.36 2.65 -17.46
CA PHE A 228 2.53 3.29 -16.16
C PHE A 228 1.40 2.92 -15.22
N ASN A 229 1.73 2.64 -13.97
CA ASN A 229 0.75 2.27 -12.95
C ASN A 229 0.49 3.36 -11.90
N PHE A 230 1.15 4.50 -12.05
CA PHE A 230 0.79 5.75 -11.38
C PHE A 230 0.96 6.91 -12.36
N ILE A 231 -0.10 7.70 -12.55
CA ILE A 231 -0.10 8.87 -13.43
C ILE A 231 -0.44 10.10 -12.59
N HIS A 232 0.41 11.12 -12.68
CA HIS A 232 0.20 12.43 -12.08
C HIS A 232 -0.03 13.44 -13.20
N CYS A 233 -1.17 14.13 -13.20
CA CYS A 233 -1.51 15.13 -14.22
C CYS A 233 -1.78 16.48 -13.56
N ASP A 234 -1.08 17.52 -14.04
CA ASP A 234 -1.27 18.90 -13.62
C ASP A 234 -1.40 19.81 -14.87
N PHE A 235 -2.55 19.74 -15.53
CA PHE A 235 -2.84 20.55 -16.70
C PHE A 235 -3.24 21.98 -16.33
N PRO A 236 -3.13 22.97 -17.26
CA PRO A 236 -3.79 24.26 -17.08
C PRO A 236 -5.27 24.07 -16.74
N TYR A 237 -5.78 24.78 -15.72
CA TYR A 237 -7.12 24.51 -15.19
C TYR A 237 -8.25 25.18 -15.98
N GLY A 238 -7.94 26.03 -16.96
CA GLY A 238 -8.93 26.73 -17.76
C GLY A 238 -9.68 27.85 -17.01
N VAL A 239 -9.09 28.40 -15.97
CA VAL A 239 -9.71 29.44 -15.11
C VAL A 239 -9.22 30.85 -15.39
N GLY A 240 -8.42 31.04 -16.45
CA GLY A 240 -7.90 32.35 -16.87
C GLY A 240 -6.93 32.98 -15.85
N ALA A 241 -6.17 32.18 -15.14
CA ALA A 241 -5.26 32.65 -14.11
C ALA A 241 -4.18 33.61 -14.64
N GLY A 242 -3.88 33.59 -15.95
CA GLY A 242 -2.96 34.48 -16.63
C GLY A 242 -3.50 35.89 -16.94
N ASP A 243 -4.81 36.05 -17.10
CA ASP A 243 -5.44 37.31 -17.56
C ASP A 243 -5.80 38.26 -16.41
N LYS A 244 -5.93 37.80 -15.19
CA LYS A 244 -6.47 38.58 -14.07
C LYS A 244 -5.43 39.15 -13.09
N SER A 245 -4.17 38.73 -13.18
CA SER A 245 -3.08 39.37 -12.42
C SER A 245 -2.53 40.54 -13.22
N GLY A 246 -3.01 41.72 -12.88
CA GLY A 246 -2.61 42.96 -13.55
C GLY A 246 -1.10 43.08 -13.76
N GLN A 247 -0.69 43.23 -15.00
CA GLN A 247 0.57 43.78 -15.56
C GLN A 247 1.95 43.41 -14.96
N SER A 248 2.08 42.74 -13.84
CA SER A 248 3.39 42.44 -13.23
C SER A 248 3.90 41.00 -13.42
N ALA A 249 3.06 40.00 -13.64
CA ALA A 249 3.48 38.63 -13.78
C ALA A 249 3.71 38.17 -15.24
N ALA A 250 3.10 38.86 -16.20
CA ALA A 250 3.15 38.49 -17.62
C ALA A 250 4.50 38.79 -18.31
N LYS A 251 5.46 39.42 -17.62
CA LYS A 251 6.74 39.84 -18.21
C LYS A 251 7.93 38.92 -17.95
N ILE A 252 7.76 37.86 -17.13
CA ILE A 252 8.93 37.07 -16.67
C ILE A 252 9.01 35.67 -17.27
N THR A 253 7.90 35.11 -17.79
CA THR A 253 7.95 33.77 -18.42
C THR A 253 6.86 33.63 -19.46
N GLY A 254 7.16 32.96 -20.59
CA GLY A 254 6.19 32.68 -21.65
C GLY A 254 4.93 32.04 -21.08
N SER A 255 3.85 32.82 -20.91
CA SER A 255 2.62 32.34 -20.33
C SER A 255 1.90 31.46 -21.34
N TYR A 256 1.69 30.20 -21.02
CA TYR A 256 0.73 29.37 -21.75
C TYR A 256 -0.70 29.90 -21.47
N ALA A 257 -1.55 29.86 -22.49
CA ALA A 257 -2.95 30.27 -22.32
C ALA A 257 -3.68 29.27 -21.42
N ASP A 258 -4.27 29.74 -20.31
CA ASP A 258 -5.05 28.96 -19.37
C ASP A 258 -6.56 29.18 -19.68
N THR A 259 -7.04 28.56 -20.78
CA THR A 259 -8.44 28.67 -21.24
C THR A 259 -9.16 27.31 -21.04
N PRO A 260 -10.51 27.33 -20.89
CA PRO A 260 -11.32 26.11 -20.84
C PRO A 260 -11.09 25.18 -22.02
N ASP A 261 -10.94 25.71 -23.23
CA ASP A 261 -10.75 24.93 -24.45
C ASP A 261 -9.45 24.13 -24.38
N ILE A 262 -8.35 24.73 -23.89
CA ILE A 262 -7.07 24.06 -23.72
C ILE A 262 -7.17 22.97 -22.66
N TYR A 263 -7.81 23.26 -21.53
CA TYR A 263 -8.02 22.27 -20.47
C TYR A 263 -8.75 21.01 -21.00
N PHE A 264 -9.90 21.23 -21.66
CA PHE A 264 -10.69 20.10 -22.18
C PHE A 264 -10.01 19.38 -23.34
N GLU A 265 -9.23 20.06 -24.17
CA GLU A 265 -8.46 19.42 -25.22
C GLU A 265 -7.37 18.50 -24.63
N LEU A 266 -6.57 18.98 -23.67
CA LEU A 266 -5.55 18.18 -23.00
C LEU A 266 -6.16 16.98 -22.25
N LEU A 267 -7.29 17.18 -21.56
CA LEU A 267 -8.00 16.11 -20.88
C LEU A 267 -8.48 15.03 -21.86
N LYS A 268 -9.04 15.42 -23.03
CA LYS A 268 -9.46 14.48 -24.08
C LYS A 268 -8.27 13.70 -24.65
N GLN A 269 -7.18 14.40 -24.98
CA GLN A 269 -5.95 13.78 -25.50
C GLN A 269 -5.36 12.78 -24.49
N PHE A 270 -5.31 13.13 -23.20
CA PHE A 270 -4.91 12.22 -22.14
C PHE A 270 -5.82 10.98 -22.09
N CYS A 271 -7.13 11.15 -22.15
CA CYS A 271 -8.08 10.04 -22.12
C CYS A 271 -7.96 9.12 -23.34
N LEU A 272 -7.71 9.66 -24.53
CA LEU A 272 -7.44 8.87 -25.74
C LEU A 272 -6.18 8.02 -25.63
N LEU A 273 -5.16 8.51 -24.92
CA LEU A 273 -3.90 7.80 -24.70
C LEU A 273 -3.97 6.79 -23.55
N THR A 274 -4.96 6.90 -22.66
CA THR A 274 -5.07 6.02 -21.48
C THR A 274 -4.88 4.52 -21.80
N PRO A 275 -5.47 3.94 -22.87
CA PRO A 275 -5.28 2.53 -23.19
C PRO A 275 -3.83 2.13 -23.52
N ILE A 276 -3.01 3.10 -23.93
CA ILE A 276 -1.60 2.87 -24.33
C ILE A 276 -0.67 3.12 -23.14
N ILE A 277 -0.91 4.20 -22.39
CA ILE A 277 0.01 4.66 -21.35
C ILE A 277 -0.29 4.11 -19.96
N ALA A 278 -1.53 3.76 -19.65
CA ALA A 278 -1.92 3.27 -18.33
C ALA A 278 -1.91 1.75 -18.26
N ALA A 279 -1.34 1.20 -17.20
CA ALA A 279 -1.45 -0.21 -16.88
C ALA A 279 -2.93 -0.60 -16.61
N GLU A 280 -3.26 -1.90 -16.72
CA GLU A 280 -4.59 -2.41 -16.39
C GLU A 280 -4.99 -2.08 -14.94
N SER A 281 -4.03 -2.16 -14.02
CA SER A 281 -4.19 -1.76 -12.63
C SER A 281 -3.31 -0.55 -12.32
N ALA A 282 -3.93 0.64 -12.14
CA ALA A 282 -3.22 1.90 -12.01
C ALA A 282 -3.96 2.91 -11.11
N HIS A 283 -3.19 3.89 -10.62
CA HIS A 283 -3.70 5.07 -9.93
C HIS A 283 -3.51 6.32 -10.78
N LEU A 284 -4.41 7.29 -10.61
CA LEU A 284 -4.37 8.60 -11.22
C LEU A 284 -4.52 9.67 -10.15
N MET A 285 -3.64 10.67 -10.14
CA MET A 285 -3.78 11.91 -9.40
C MET A 285 -3.91 13.04 -10.43
N PHE A 286 -5.12 13.57 -10.58
CA PHE A 286 -5.46 14.52 -11.63
C PHE A 286 -5.89 15.85 -11.01
N TRP A 287 -5.04 16.89 -11.14
CA TRP A 287 -5.33 18.23 -10.67
C TRP A 287 -6.33 18.93 -11.57
N PHE A 288 -7.26 19.66 -10.97
CA PHE A 288 -8.36 20.31 -11.72
C PHE A 288 -8.97 21.46 -10.92
N SER A 289 -9.75 22.33 -11.63
CA SER A 289 -10.62 23.31 -10.97
C SER A 289 -11.95 22.68 -10.55
N MET A 290 -12.44 23.00 -9.35
CA MET A 290 -13.77 22.58 -8.88
C MET A 290 -14.91 23.07 -9.79
N ASP A 291 -14.70 24.11 -10.60
CA ASP A 291 -15.65 24.59 -11.61
C ASP A 291 -15.98 23.51 -12.64
N TYR A 292 -15.06 22.56 -12.87
CA TYR A 292 -15.22 21.47 -13.85
C TYR A 292 -15.34 20.09 -13.21
N TYR A 293 -15.67 20.00 -11.92
CA TYR A 293 -15.68 18.76 -11.16
C TYR A 293 -16.45 17.62 -11.83
N ASP A 294 -17.73 17.85 -12.12
CA ASP A 294 -18.60 16.78 -12.65
C ASP A 294 -18.23 16.38 -14.07
N VAL A 295 -17.92 17.36 -14.94
CA VAL A 295 -17.56 17.09 -16.34
C VAL A 295 -16.21 16.38 -16.44
N THR A 296 -15.22 16.75 -15.62
CA THR A 296 -13.92 16.09 -15.58
C THR A 296 -14.06 14.64 -15.14
N ARG A 297 -14.82 14.38 -14.08
CA ARG A 297 -15.08 13.02 -13.60
C ARG A 297 -15.78 12.16 -14.65
N LYS A 298 -16.74 12.73 -15.39
CA LYS A 298 -17.45 12.03 -16.46
C LYS A 298 -16.49 11.62 -17.58
N ILE A 299 -15.66 12.54 -18.07
CA ILE A 299 -14.69 12.28 -19.14
C ILE A 299 -13.67 11.22 -18.70
N LEU A 300 -13.15 11.32 -17.47
CA LEU A 300 -12.23 10.31 -16.92
C LEU A 300 -12.90 8.94 -16.78
N ALA A 301 -14.19 8.89 -16.40
CA ALA A 301 -14.93 7.64 -16.30
C ALA A 301 -15.11 6.96 -17.66
N GLU A 302 -15.36 7.72 -18.73
CA GLU A 302 -15.45 7.23 -20.11
C GLU A 302 -14.11 6.63 -20.58
N ALA A 303 -12.98 7.12 -20.05
CA ALA A 303 -11.65 6.56 -20.29
C ALA A 303 -11.27 5.38 -19.37
N GLY A 304 -12.20 4.91 -18.53
CA GLY A 304 -12.01 3.75 -17.64
C GLY A 304 -11.44 4.07 -16.26
N TRP A 305 -11.42 5.35 -15.85
CA TRP A 305 -10.99 5.76 -14.52
C TRP A 305 -12.16 5.87 -13.54
N LYS A 306 -12.15 5.09 -12.46
CA LYS A 306 -13.11 5.26 -11.37
C LYS A 306 -12.54 6.27 -10.37
N THR A 307 -13.13 7.49 -10.36
CA THR A 307 -12.68 8.55 -9.46
C THR A 307 -13.41 8.50 -8.11
N LEU A 308 -12.69 8.77 -7.02
CA LEU A 308 -13.32 8.97 -5.71
C LEU A 308 -14.11 10.29 -5.68
N VAL A 309 -15.23 10.29 -4.92
CA VAL A 309 -16.11 11.47 -4.80
C VAL A 309 -15.41 12.61 -4.05
N ARG A 310 -14.62 12.28 -3.01
CA ARG A 310 -13.89 13.29 -2.25
C ARG A 310 -12.52 13.50 -2.86
N PRO A 311 -12.19 14.71 -3.34
CA PRO A 311 -10.87 14.99 -3.90
C PRO A 311 -9.78 15.01 -2.84
N LEU A 312 -8.54 14.95 -3.28
CA LEU A 312 -7.37 15.35 -2.52
C LEU A 312 -7.31 16.89 -2.48
N ILE A 313 -6.95 17.47 -1.35
CA ILE A 313 -6.97 18.91 -1.13
C ILE A 313 -5.58 19.38 -0.70
N TRP A 314 -5.01 20.33 -1.43
CA TRP A 314 -3.87 21.11 -0.97
C TRP A 314 -4.32 22.49 -0.51
N HIS A 315 -4.33 22.73 0.80
CA HIS A 315 -4.56 24.05 1.38
C HIS A 315 -3.26 24.84 1.41
N LYS A 316 -3.28 26.04 0.81
CA LYS A 316 -2.14 26.97 0.74
C LYS A 316 -2.07 27.80 2.02
N SER A 317 -1.18 27.40 2.95
CA SER A 317 -1.10 28.00 4.29
C SER A 317 -0.58 29.45 4.30
N ASP A 318 0.04 29.89 3.19
CA ASP A 318 0.49 31.26 2.95
C ASP A 318 -0.61 32.20 2.40
N ASN A 319 -1.87 31.71 2.35
CA ASN A 319 -3.00 32.41 1.77
C ASN A 319 -2.82 32.81 0.29
N ALA A 320 -1.86 32.20 -0.42
CA ALA A 320 -1.74 32.33 -1.85
C ALA A 320 -2.97 31.73 -2.53
N GLY A 321 -3.46 32.36 -3.58
CA GLY A 321 -4.63 31.84 -4.30
C GLY A 321 -5.34 32.89 -5.12
N ILE A 322 -6.38 32.45 -5.83
CA ILE A 322 -7.18 33.28 -6.70
C ILE A 322 -8.23 34.03 -5.87
N LEU A 323 -8.38 35.30 -6.11
CA LEU A 323 -9.44 36.16 -5.58
C LEU A 323 -10.36 36.56 -6.75
N PRO A 324 -11.40 35.76 -7.03
CA PRO A 324 -12.24 35.99 -8.22
C PRO A 324 -12.97 37.33 -8.20
N ASP A 325 -13.48 37.70 -7.02
CA ASP A 325 -14.16 38.96 -6.79
C ASP A 325 -13.77 39.46 -5.37
N LYS A 326 -13.00 40.55 -5.32
CA LYS A 326 -12.52 41.12 -4.05
C LYS A 326 -13.63 41.68 -3.16
N ASP A 327 -14.75 42.01 -3.72
CA ASP A 327 -15.85 42.68 -3.02
C ASP A 327 -17.00 41.72 -2.68
N ARG A 328 -17.11 40.55 -3.34
CA ARG A 328 -18.24 39.65 -3.22
C ARG A 328 -17.93 38.19 -2.93
N GLY A 329 -16.66 37.78 -2.98
CA GLY A 329 -16.26 36.40 -2.79
C GLY A 329 -15.01 36.21 -1.99
N PRO A 330 -14.83 35.00 -1.36
CA PRO A 330 -13.62 34.69 -0.64
C PRO A 330 -12.45 34.41 -1.59
N ARG A 331 -11.22 34.55 -1.07
CA ARG A 331 -10.03 34.05 -1.74
C ARG A 331 -10.03 32.52 -1.73
N GLN A 332 -9.80 31.91 -2.88
CA GLN A 332 -9.64 30.49 -3.03
C GLN A 332 -8.21 30.08 -2.68
N THR A 333 -8.00 29.52 -1.49
CA THR A 333 -6.66 29.20 -0.95
C THR A 333 -6.35 27.70 -1.00
N TYR A 334 -7.01 26.94 -1.84
CA TYR A 334 -6.76 25.51 -2.00
C TYR A 334 -6.76 25.12 -3.48
N GLU A 335 -6.12 23.97 -3.74
CA GLU A 335 -6.22 23.25 -5.02
C GLU A 335 -6.70 21.83 -4.77
N THR A 336 -7.29 21.22 -5.79
CA THR A 336 -7.89 19.89 -5.69
C THR A 336 -7.36 18.96 -6.77
N ALA A 337 -7.18 17.67 -6.39
CA ALA A 337 -6.90 16.62 -7.33
C ALA A 337 -7.90 15.46 -7.20
N LEU A 338 -8.39 14.93 -8.30
CA LEU A 338 -9.14 13.68 -8.31
C LEU A 338 -8.17 12.50 -8.07
N PHE A 339 -8.58 11.61 -7.18
CA PHE A 339 -7.97 10.30 -7.06
C PHE A 339 -8.74 9.31 -7.93
N GLY A 340 -8.14 8.86 -9.03
CA GLY A 340 -8.68 7.88 -9.95
C GLY A 340 -8.03 6.50 -9.73
N VAL A 341 -8.84 5.46 -9.93
CA VAL A 341 -8.41 4.06 -9.87
C VAL A 341 -8.84 3.36 -11.15
N ARG A 342 -7.94 2.55 -11.69
CA ARG A 342 -8.19 1.60 -12.77
C ARG A 342 -7.75 0.22 -12.30
N GLY A 343 -8.53 -0.84 -12.59
CA GLY A 343 -8.26 -2.17 -12.05
C GLY A 343 -8.35 -2.23 -10.52
N ASP A 344 -7.50 -2.99 -9.88
CA ASP A 344 -7.56 -3.30 -8.45
C ASP A 344 -6.27 -2.94 -7.67
N ARG A 345 -5.36 -2.12 -8.27
CA ARG A 345 -4.12 -1.71 -7.61
C ARG A 345 -4.39 -1.12 -6.23
N LYS A 346 -3.75 -1.69 -5.22
CA LYS A 346 -3.88 -1.26 -3.83
C LYS A 346 -2.99 -0.04 -3.56
N ILE A 347 -3.42 0.84 -2.67
CA ILE A 347 -2.54 1.89 -2.14
C ILE A 347 -1.47 1.29 -1.24
N VAL A 348 -0.27 1.88 -1.24
CA VAL A 348 0.84 1.46 -0.36
C VAL A 348 0.51 1.80 1.09
N ARG A 349 0.10 3.06 1.30
CA ARG A 349 -0.14 3.62 2.63
C ARG A 349 -1.32 4.57 2.62
N ALA A 350 -2.22 4.46 3.59
CA ALA A 350 -3.27 5.46 3.76
C ALA A 350 -2.67 6.75 4.34
N VAL A 351 -2.95 7.88 3.68
CA VAL A 351 -2.62 9.22 4.15
C VAL A 351 -3.88 10.06 4.27
N ALA A 352 -3.82 11.22 4.93
CA ALA A 352 -4.93 12.17 4.91
C ALA A 352 -5.17 12.67 3.48
N ASN A 353 -6.44 12.83 3.10
CA ASN A 353 -6.80 13.39 1.79
C ASN A 353 -6.59 14.91 1.70
N SER A 354 -5.97 15.51 2.69
CA SER A 354 -5.64 16.94 2.71
C SER A 354 -4.23 17.16 3.22
N PHE A 355 -3.57 18.17 2.64
CA PHE A 355 -2.27 18.66 3.05
C PHE A 355 -2.35 20.19 3.21
N SER A 356 -1.71 20.75 4.24
CA SER A 356 -1.59 22.20 4.45
C SER A 356 -0.13 22.59 4.40
N GLY A 357 0.23 23.46 3.47
CA GLY A 357 1.61 23.94 3.29
C GLY A 357 1.67 25.13 2.33
N PRO A 358 2.77 25.89 2.38
CA PRO A 358 2.94 27.07 1.54
C PRO A 358 3.11 26.72 0.07
N THR A 359 2.94 27.72 -0.80
CA THR A 359 3.30 27.62 -2.22
C THR A 359 4.83 27.62 -2.39
N ALA A 360 5.32 26.94 -3.42
CA ALA A 360 6.70 27.02 -3.88
C ALA A 360 6.76 27.74 -5.23
N ARG A 361 7.87 28.42 -5.52
CA ARG A 361 8.10 29.13 -6.79
C ARG A 361 9.58 29.14 -7.16
N GLU A 362 10.27 28.05 -6.84
CA GLU A 362 11.72 27.99 -7.04
C GLU A 362 12.10 27.73 -8.49
N HIS A 363 11.34 26.84 -9.15
CA HIS A 363 11.64 26.37 -10.51
C HIS A 363 10.55 26.75 -11.53
N HIS A 364 9.32 26.91 -11.07
CA HIS A 364 8.16 27.24 -11.93
C HIS A 364 7.13 28.05 -11.14
N THR A 365 6.41 28.97 -11.79
CA THR A 365 5.42 29.87 -11.15
C THR A 365 4.21 29.15 -10.55
N SER A 366 3.88 27.96 -11.08
CA SER A 366 2.73 27.12 -10.66
C SER A 366 3.18 25.75 -10.19
N GLU A 367 4.41 25.63 -9.66
CA GLU A 367 4.91 24.33 -9.25
C GLU A 367 4.16 23.74 -8.05
N LYS A 368 4.03 22.45 -8.05
CA LYS A 368 3.54 21.68 -6.91
C LYS A 368 4.68 21.49 -5.89
N PRO A 369 4.49 21.94 -4.63
CA PRO A 369 5.53 21.83 -3.61
C PRO A 369 5.90 20.38 -3.31
N ARG A 370 7.21 20.10 -3.19
CA ARG A 370 7.70 18.74 -2.89
C ARG A 370 7.09 18.14 -1.62
N PRO A 371 6.96 18.85 -0.47
CA PRO A 371 6.35 18.25 0.73
C PRO A 371 4.89 17.81 0.52
N MET A 372 4.12 18.52 -0.30
CA MET A 372 2.75 18.18 -0.65
C MET A 372 2.70 16.95 -1.56
N LEU A 373 3.55 16.91 -2.59
CA LEU A 373 3.68 15.73 -3.46
C LEU A 373 4.13 14.52 -2.67
N GLU A 374 5.12 14.65 -1.80
CA GLU A 374 5.59 13.57 -0.94
C GLU A 374 4.47 13.01 -0.04
N HIS A 375 3.67 13.90 0.60
CA HIS A 375 2.54 13.49 1.40
C HIS A 375 1.57 12.57 0.63
N PHE A 376 1.15 12.99 -0.57
CA PHE A 376 0.20 12.21 -1.36
C PHE A 376 0.85 11.01 -2.05
N PHE A 377 2.09 11.14 -2.55
CA PHE A 377 2.78 10.08 -3.29
C PHE A 377 3.12 8.87 -2.41
N ARG A 378 3.31 9.04 -1.10
CA ARG A 378 3.41 7.93 -0.13
C ARG A 378 2.22 6.97 -0.19
N MET A 379 1.09 7.40 -0.75
CA MET A 379 -0.08 6.56 -0.98
C MET A 379 0.10 5.62 -2.18
N PHE A 380 0.92 5.99 -3.16
CA PHE A 380 0.99 5.34 -4.46
C PHE A 380 2.34 4.70 -4.77
N VAL A 381 3.45 5.27 -4.22
CA VAL A 381 4.80 4.96 -4.64
C VAL A 381 5.43 3.88 -3.78
N ASP A 382 5.98 2.88 -4.45
CA ASP A 382 6.89 1.85 -3.97
C ASP A 382 7.83 1.43 -5.12
N ASP A 383 8.65 0.41 -4.91
CA ASP A 383 9.61 -0.14 -5.89
C ASP A 383 8.96 -0.80 -7.11
N THR A 384 7.63 -0.97 -7.13
CA THR A 384 6.88 -1.45 -8.30
C THR A 384 6.29 -0.31 -9.12
N THR A 385 6.44 0.94 -8.65
CA THR A 385 5.77 2.09 -9.23
C THR A 385 6.50 2.59 -10.47
N ARG A 386 5.75 2.73 -11.54
CA ARG A 386 6.14 3.41 -12.77
C ARG A 386 5.29 4.66 -12.91
N LEU A 387 5.89 5.82 -12.58
CA LEU A 387 5.22 7.12 -12.66
C LEU A 387 5.29 7.69 -14.08
N LEU A 388 4.19 8.29 -14.54
CA LEU A 388 4.16 9.22 -15.66
C LEU A 388 3.63 10.58 -15.18
N ASP A 389 4.36 11.64 -15.53
CA ASP A 389 3.86 13.03 -15.48
C ASP A 389 3.88 13.60 -16.90
N PRO A 390 2.73 13.71 -17.61
CA PRO A 390 2.66 14.17 -18.99
C PRO A 390 2.92 15.67 -19.15
N THR A 391 2.98 16.44 -18.06
CA THR A 391 3.25 17.88 -18.04
C THR A 391 4.13 18.24 -16.87
N ALA A 392 5.39 17.78 -16.91
CA ALA A 392 6.27 17.71 -15.76
C ALA A 392 6.65 19.09 -15.15
N GLY A 393 6.57 20.16 -15.92
CA GLY A 393 6.88 21.52 -15.43
C GLY A 393 8.23 21.62 -14.74
N SER A 394 8.24 21.75 -13.41
CA SER A 394 9.44 21.79 -12.59
C SER A 394 10.17 20.45 -12.41
N GLY A 395 9.53 19.31 -12.77
CA GLY A 395 10.04 17.97 -12.52
C GLY A 395 9.85 17.46 -11.10
N ASN A 396 9.22 18.22 -10.21
CA ASN A 396 9.06 17.85 -8.79
C ASN A 396 8.34 16.52 -8.58
N ALA A 397 7.31 16.20 -9.38
CA ALA A 397 6.60 14.93 -9.28
C ALA A 397 7.51 13.74 -9.63
N VAL A 398 8.30 13.86 -10.69
CA VAL A 398 9.27 12.83 -11.11
C VAL A 398 10.34 12.64 -10.05
N ARG A 399 10.88 13.75 -9.52
CA ARG A 399 11.88 13.73 -8.46
C ARG A 399 11.37 13.05 -7.19
N VAL A 400 10.21 13.48 -6.68
CA VAL A 400 9.61 12.90 -5.46
C VAL A 400 9.29 11.43 -5.63
N ALA A 401 8.80 10.99 -6.78
CA ALA A 401 8.56 9.57 -7.03
C ALA A 401 9.86 8.75 -6.99
N SER A 402 10.94 9.26 -7.60
CA SER A 402 12.25 8.64 -7.55
C SER A 402 12.83 8.57 -6.14
N GLU A 403 12.74 9.66 -5.37
CA GLU A 403 13.18 9.72 -3.96
C GLU A 403 12.39 8.77 -3.05
N LEU A 404 11.11 8.54 -3.34
CA LEU A 404 10.26 7.55 -2.65
C LEU A 404 10.50 6.11 -3.11
N GLY A 405 11.41 5.87 -4.06
CA GLY A 405 11.83 4.55 -4.49
C GLY A 405 11.03 3.95 -5.64
N ALA A 406 10.40 4.78 -6.51
CA ALA A 406 9.77 4.29 -7.73
C ALA A 406 10.76 3.49 -8.61
N ASP A 407 10.28 2.43 -9.26
CA ASP A 407 11.04 1.66 -10.26
C ASP A 407 11.47 2.55 -11.43
N TYR A 408 10.53 3.41 -11.87
CA TYR A 408 10.77 4.33 -12.97
C TYR A 408 9.84 5.55 -12.87
N ALA A 409 10.34 6.73 -13.20
CA ALA A 409 9.56 7.95 -13.26
C ALA A 409 9.90 8.75 -14.52
N LEU A 410 8.89 9.00 -15.36
CA LEU A 410 9.00 9.76 -16.59
C LEU A 410 8.20 11.06 -16.50
N GLY A 411 8.88 12.18 -16.77
CA GLY A 411 8.23 13.46 -17.04
C GLY A 411 8.31 13.82 -18.51
N VAL A 412 7.25 14.40 -19.03
CA VAL A 412 7.23 15.00 -20.36
C VAL A 412 6.98 16.50 -20.23
N GLU A 413 7.83 17.32 -20.86
CA GLU A 413 7.70 18.78 -20.84
C GLU A 413 7.84 19.32 -22.25
N ARG A 414 6.88 20.14 -22.69
CA ARG A 414 6.84 20.68 -24.07
C ARG A 414 7.79 21.85 -24.29
N ASP A 415 8.08 22.62 -23.24
CA ASP A 415 9.00 23.77 -23.32
C ASP A 415 10.42 23.29 -23.07
N ALA A 416 11.33 23.58 -24.01
CA ALA A 416 12.71 23.09 -23.94
C ALA A 416 13.48 23.65 -22.75
N ASP A 417 13.25 24.92 -22.36
CA ASP A 417 13.93 25.55 -21.24
C ASP A 417 13.41 24.99 -19.91
N PHE A 418 12.11 24.73 -19.80
CA PHE A 418 11.54 24.06 -18.63
C PHE A 418 11.98 22.59 -18.56
N ALA A 419 12.03 21.88 -19.67
CA ALA A 419 12.53 20.49 -19.72
C ALA A 419 13.99 20.42 -19.23
N ALA A 420 14.87 21.32 -19.68
CA ALA A 420 16.25 21.36 -19.23
C ALA A 420 16.39 21.69 -17.71
N ARG A 421 15.57 22.59 -17.19
CA ARG A 421 15.53 22.91 -15.74
C ARG A 421 14.98 21.74 -14.92
N ALA A 422 13.95 21.08 -15.39
CA ALA A 422 13.37 19.91 -14.74
C ALA A 422 14.37 18.74 -14.71
N ASP A 423 15.10 18.54 -15.80
CA ASP A 423 16.18 17.54 -15.85
C ASP A 423 17.30 17.85 -14.86
N ALA A 424 17.73 19.11 -14.76
CA ALA A 424 18.68 19.55 -13.74
C ALA A 424 18.13 19.36 -12.31
N ASN A 425 16.84 19.62 -12.08
CA ASN A 425 16.19 19.43 -10.78
C ASN A 425 16.18 17.97 -10.35
N ILE A 426 15.84 17.03 -11.23
CA ILE A 426 15.81 15.60 -10.87
C ILE A 426 17.21 15.02 -10.67
N ASN A 427 18.24 15.58 -11.32
CA ASN A 427 19.62 15.15 -11.23
C ASN A 427 20.43 15.86 -10.14
N SER A 428 19.91 16.94 -9.54
CA SER A 428 20.57 17.59 -8.41
C SER A 428 20.54 16.63 -7.21
N SER A 429 21.66 15.93 -7.00
CA SER A 429 21.87 15.07 -5.85
C SER A 429 21.66 15.86 -4.55
N SER A 430 21.13 15.18 -3.56
CA SER A 430 21.02 15.64 -2.17
C SER A 430 22.42 15.83 -1.55
N GLU A 431 23.18 16.82 -2.01
CA GLU A 431 24.44 17.26 -1.35
C GLU A 431 24.18 18.14 -0.11
N ALA A 432 22.93 18.23 0.36
CA ALA A 432 22.55 19.09 1.47
C ALA A 432 22.00 18.34 2.69
N ASP A 433 22.55 17.17 3.04
CA ASP A 433 22.24 16.54 4.34
C ASP A 433 23.51 16.12 5.09
N GLY A 434 24.46 17.01 5.13
CA GLY A 434 25.76 16.87 5.80
C GLY A 434 26.14 18.08 6.64
N THR A 435 25.16 18.78 7.30
CA THR A 435 25.50 19.72 8.39
C THR A 435 24.22 20.13 9.13
N LEU A 436 23.91 19.44 10.20
CA LEU A 436 23.54 19.97 11.53
C LEU A 436 23.39 18.79 12.50
#